data_be4b79a214d6bedde51f698366d02f65
#
_entry.id   be4b79a214d6bedde51f698366d02f65
#
_cell.length_a   1.000
_cell.length_b   1.000
_cell.length_c   1.000
_cell.angle_alpha   90.00
_cell.angle_beta   90.00
_cell.angle_gamma   90.00
#
_symmetry.space_group_name_H-M   'P 1'
#
loop_
_entity.id
_entity.type
_entity.pdbx_description
1 polymer ?
#
loop_
_entity_poly.entity_id
_entity_poly.type
_entity_poly.pdbx_seq_one_letter_code
_entity_poly.pdbx_strand_id
1 'polypeptide(L)'
;MKFIIKLFPEITIKSQSVRLRFIKILTTNIRNVLKNLEDDTLAVVRHWDHIEIRTKDDNLGPVICDALTRVPGVHHILEVED
;
A
#
# COMPACT_ATOMS: atom_id res chain seq x y z
N MET A 1 0.24 -9.61 -10.30
CA MET A 1 1.07 -9.41 -9.09
C MET A 1 0.32 -8.54 -8.10
N LYS A 2 0.35 -8.90 -6.84
CA LYS A 2 -0.37 -8.19 -5.79
C LYS A 2 0.51 -8.01 -4.56
N PHE A 3 0.43 -6.84 -3.94
CA PHE A 3 1.13 -6.55 -2.70
C PHE A 3 0.13 -6.23 -1.60
N ILE A 4 0.39 -6.75 -0.41
CA ILE A 4 -0.39 -6.44 0.79
C ILE A 4 0.49 -5.63 1.71
N ILE A 5 0.02 -4.44 2.08
CA ILE A 5 0.75 -3.56 3.00
C ILE A 5 0.10 -3.66 4.37
N LYS A 6 0.84 -4.23 5.31
CA LYS A 6 0.37 -4.38 6.69
C LYS A 6 0.60 -3.09 7.46
N LEU A 7 -0.35 -2.75 8.30
CA LEU A 7 -0.25 -1.60 9.20
C LEU A 7 0.41 -2.03 10.51
N PHE A 8 0.93 -1.05 11.24
CA PHE A 8 1.41 -1.33 12.60
C PHE A 8 0.25 -1.86 13.45
N PRO A 9 0.48 -2.90 14.29
CA PRO A 9 -0.59 -3.43 15.13
C PRO A 9 -1.26 -2.37 16.01
N GLU A 10 -0.53 -1.37 16.45
CA GLU A 10 -1.06 -0.29 17.26
C GLU A 10 -2.14 0.51 16.53
N ILE A 11 -2.08 0.56 15.21
CA ILE A 11 -3.07 1.29 14.40
C ILE A 11 -4.40 0.54 14.39
N THR A 12 -4.35 -0.80 14.33
CA THR A 12 -5.58 -1.60 14.24
C THR A 12 -6.32 -1.66 15.55
N ILE A 13 -5.66 -1.39 16.69
CA ILE A 13 -6.33 -1.33 18.00
C ILE A 13 -6.82 0.07 18.37
N LYS A 14 -6.51 1.08 17.54
CA LYS A 14 -7.02 2.43 17.74
C LYS A 14 -8.49 2.50 17.38
N SER A 15 -9.13 3.60 17.76
CA SER A 15 -10.52 3.84 17.39
C SER A 15 -10.67 3.81 15.86
N GLN A 16 -11.89 3.50 15.40
CA GLN A 16 -12.16 3.40 13.98
C GLN A 16 -11.83 4.70 13.24
N SER A 17 -12.16 5.85 13.82
CA SER A 17 -11.91 7.14 13.17
C SER A 17 -10.41 7.42 13.03
N VAL A 18 -9.62 7.09 14.03
CA VAL A 18 -8.16 7.27 13.98
C VAL A 18 -7.56 6.34 12.94
N ARG A 19 -8.01 5.08 12.92
CA ARG A 19 -7.51 4.10 11.95
C ARG A 19 -7.83 4.51 10.52
N LEU A 20 -9.07 4.95 10.26
CA LEU A 20 -9.47 5.37 8.93
C LEU A 20 -8.69 6.58 8.44
N ARG A 21 -8.45 7.54 9.33
CA ARG A 21 -7.64 8.71 8.99
C ARG A 21 -6.22 8.31 8.61
N PHE A 22 -5.61 7.42 9.39
CA PHE A 22 -4.26 6.94 9.12
C PHE A 22 -4.19 6.22 7.77
N ILE A 23 -5.13 5.30 7.52
CA ILE A 23 -5.18 4.54 6.27
C ILE A 23 -5.36 5.49 5.08
N LYS A 24 -6.20 6.50 5.22
CA LYS A 24 -6.44 7.47 4.16
C LYS A 24 -5.17 8.26 3.81
N ILE A 25 -4.45 8.72 4.83
CA ILE A 25 -3.21 9.45 4.65
C ILE A 25 -2.16 8.55 4.01
N LEU A 26 -2.02 7.32 4.51
CA LEU A 26 -1.06 6.36 4.00
C LEU A 26 -1.37 6.02 2.54
N THR A 27 -2.64 5.81 2.20
CA THR A 27 -3.06 5.50 0.84
C THR A 27 -2.69 6.65 -0.10
N THR A 28 -2.90 7.90 0.33
CA THR A 28 -2.54 9.07 -0.47
C THR A 28 -1.04 9.11 -0.72
N ASN A 29 -0.24 8.85 0.31
CA ASN A 29 1.22 8.84 0.18
C ASN A 29 1.68 7.74 -0.77
N ILE A 30 1.07 6.57 -0.69
CA ILE A 30 1.39 5.46 -1.58
C ILE A 30 1.06 5.82 -3.03
N ARG A 31 -0.12 6.39 -3.26
CA ARG A 31 -0.52 6.81 -4.61
C ARG A 31 0.43 7.84 -5.18
N ASN A 32 0.88 8.80 -4.36
CA ASN A 32 1.81 9.83 -4.81
C ASN A 32 3.16 9.23 -5.22
N VAL A 33 3.66 8.26 -4.46
CA VAL A 33 4.91 7.59 -4.78
C VAL A 33 4.78 6.75 -6.05
N LEU A 34 3.67 6.03 -6.20
CA LEU A 34 3.46 5.14 -7.34
C LEU A 34 3.01 5.87 -8.60
N LYS A 35 2.62 7.12 -8.49
CA LYS A 35 2.16 7.93 -9.61
C LYS A 35 3.19 8.00 -10.74
N ASN A 36 4.48 7.97 -10.39
CA ASN A 36 5.56 8.08 -11.36
C ASN A 36 5.80 6.81 -12.17
N LEU A 37 5.13 5.71 -11.85
CA LEU A 37 5.34 4.43 -12.52
C LEU A 37 4.59 4.34 -13.85
N GLU A 38 3.66 5.23 -14.12
CA GLU A 38 2.93 5.32 -15.40
C GLU A 38 2.25 4.01 -15.81
N ASP A 39 1.79 3.23 -14.82
CA ASP A 39 1.10 1.97 -15.09
C ASP A 39 -0.40 2.14 -14.94
N ASP A 40 -1.13 2.08 -16.06
CA ASP A 40 -2.58 2.21 -16.07
C ASP A 40 -3.29 1.05 -15.39
N THR A 41 -2.60 -0.08 -15.21
CA THR A 41 -3.19 -1.25 -14.55
C THR A 41 -2.99 -1.22 -13.05
N LEU A 42 -2.22 -0.27 -12.54
CA LEU A 42 -1.92 -0.16 -11.12
C LEU A 42 -3.15 0.29 -10.35
N ALA A 43 -3.54 -0.48 -9.36
CA ALA A 43 -4.69 -0.19 -8.52
C ALA A 43 -4.29 -0.23 -7.04
N VAL A 44 -4.77 0.74 -6.28
CA VAL A 44 -4.58 0.81 -4.83
C VAL A 44 -5.93 0.68 -4.17
N VAL A 45 -6.13 -0.38 -3.39
CA VAL A 45 -7.41 -0.68 -2.74
C VAL A 45 -7.23 -0.63 -1.23
N ARG A 46 -8.09 0.14 -0.56
CA ARG A 46 -8.07 0.25 0.90
C ARG A 46 -8.97 -0.80 1.52
N HIS A 47 -8.43 -1.45 2.57
CA HIS A 47 -9.21 -2.35 3.42
C HIS A 47 -9.14 -1.83 4.86
N TRP A 48 -9.91 -2.44 5.76
CA TRP A 48 -9.99 -1.92 7.12
C TRP A 48 -8.70 -2.10 7.93
N ASP A 49 -7.87 -3.08 7.56
CA ASP A 49 -6.65 -3.41 8.31
C ASP A 49 -5.39 -3.47 7.43
N HIS A 50 -5.54 -3.24 6.12
CA HIS A 50 -4.40 -3.28 5.21
C HIS A 50 -4.69 -2.51 3.93
N ILE A 51 -3.67 -2.36 3.10
CA ILE A 51 -3.81 -1.73 1.79
C ILE A 51 -3.30 -2.74 0.75
N GLU A 52 -4.07 -2.91 -0.33
CA GLU A 52 -3.73 -3.83 -1.40
C GLU A 52 -3.31 -3.04 -2.64
N ILE A 53 -2.21 -3.46 -3.26
CA ILE A 53 -1.74 -2.86 -4.51
C ILE A 53 -1.69 -3.97 -5.56
N ARG A 54 -2.32 -3.72 -6.70
CA ARG A 54 -2.37 -4.66 -7.82
C ARG A 54 -1.74 -4.07 -9.05
N THR A 55 -1.00 -4.87 -9.79
CA THR A 55 -0.47 -4.50 -11.10
C THR A 55 -0.46 -5.73 -11.99
N LYS A 56 -0.61 -5.52 -13.29
CA LYS A 56 -0.51 -6.59 -14.27
C LYS A 56 0.92 -6.72 -14.82
N ASP A 57 1.77 -5.74 -14.55
CA ASP A 57 3.15 -5.74 -15.03
C ASP A 57 4.08 -6.24 -13.93
N ASP A 58 4.49 -7.52 -14.06
CA ASP A 58 5.37 -8.15 -13.08
C ASP A 58 6.74 -7.49 -13.00
N ASN A 59 7.15 -6.77 -14.06
CA ASN A 59 8.43 -6.07 -14.06
C ASN A 59 8.44 -4.88 -13.11
N LEU A 60 7.27 -4.39 -12.72
CA LEU A 60 7.16 -3.29 -11.77
C LEU A 60 7.27 -3.74 -10.31
N GLY A 61 7.23 -5.05 -10.06
CA GLY A 61 7.27 -5.58 -8.70
C GLY A 61 8.42 -5.01 -7.86
N PRO A 62 9.68 -5.16 -8.29
CA PRO A 62 10.81 -4.62 -7.53
C PRO A 62 10.76 -3.10 -7.38
N VAL A 63 10.29 -2.40 -8.41
CA VAL A 63 10.17 -0.94 -8.38
C VAL A 63 9.11 -0.51 -7.37
N ILE A 64 7.96 -1.19 -7.36
CA ILE A 64 6.90 -0.91 -6.41
C ILE A 64 7.38 -1.17 -4.99
N CYS A 65 8.02 -2.31 -4.77
CA CYS A 65 8.53 -2.68 -3.45
C CYS A 65 9.53 -1.63 -2.93
N ASP A 66 10.46 -1.22 -3.78
CA ASP A 66 11.44 -0.19 -3.42
C ASP A 66 10.75 1.14 -3.09
N ALA A 67 9.78 1.54 -3.90
CA ALA A 67 9.05 2.77 -3.67
C ALA A 67 8.29 2.74 -2.33
N LEU A 68 7.67 1.60 -2.02
CA LEU A 68 6.89 1.46 -0.79
C LEU A 68 7.77 1.50 0.46
N THR A 69 9.02 1.05 0.39
CA THR A 69 9.93 1.12 1.54
C THR A 69 10.23 2.56 1.95
N ARG A 70 10.01 3.51 1.04
CA ARG A 70 10.26 4.93 1.30
C ARG A 70 9.04 5.65 1.87
N VAL A 71 7.89 4.98 1.94
CA VAL A 71 6.66 5.59 2.44
C VAL A 71 6.61 5.46 3.96
N PRO A 72 6.53 6.57 4.71
CA PRO A 72 6.38 6.51 6.16
C PRO A 72 5.07 5.83 6.54
N GLY A 73 5.11 4.98 7.55
CA GLY A 73 3.92 4.29 8.03
C GLY A 73 3.73 2.89 7.49
N VAL A 74 4.48 2.51 6.47
CA VAL A 74 4.45 1.14 5.96
C VAL A 74 5.26 0.26 6.91
N HIS A 75 4.56 -0.71 7.53
CA HIS A 75 5.18 -1.62 8.49
C HIS A 75 5.74 -2.86 7.81
N HIS A 76 4.95 -3.47 6.94
CA HIS A 76 5.32 -4.73 6.32
C HIS A 76 4.69 -4.85 4.94
N ILE A 77 5.46 -5.37 3.99
CA ILE A 77 5.00 -5.54 2.62
C ILE A 77 5.06 -7.03 2.29
N LEU A 78 3.93 -7.58 1.84
CA LEU A 78 3.84 -8.98 1.41
C LEU A 78 3.55 -9.03 -0.08
N GLU A 79 4.34 -9.78 -0.81
CA GLU A 79 4.06 -10.07 -2.21
C GLU A 79 3.20 -11.32 -2.28
N VAL A 80 2.08 -11.24 -2.97
CA VAL A 80 1.12 -12.34 -3.07
C VAL A 80 0.89 -12.65 -4.54
N GLU A 81 0.92 -13.93 -4.89
CA GLU A 81 0.57 -14.36 -6.23
C GLU A 81 -0.97 -14.41 -6.35
N ASP A 82 -1.44 -13.97 -7.49
CA ASP A 82 -2.88 -14.03 -7.79
C ASP A 82 -3.32 -15.44 -8.14
#